data_3503fef40b8f1d25a8ca4c60d55d475e
#
_entry.id   3503fef40b8f1d25a8ca4c60d55d475e
#
_cell.length_a   1.000
_cell.length_b   1.000
_cell.length_c   1.000
_cell.angle_alpha   90.00
_cell.angle_beta   90.00
_cell.angle_gamma   90.00
#
_symmetry.space_group_name_H-M   'P 1'
#
loop_
_entity.id
_entity.type
_entity.pdbx_description
1 polymer ?
#
loop_
_entity_poly.entity_id
_entity_poly.type
_entity_poly.pdbx_seq_one_letter_code
_entity_poly.pdbx_strand_id
1 'polypeptide(L)'
;MTAPEPKHFRLYFKFESDALTDESNLKVPEILAAVTRLAVPEVVVIGHTDTLGDRKANKALGLKRAMSVKGVLVDAGIAPALIEVASHGEADLLVKTRNNTAEPRNRRVEISVR
;
A
#
# COMPACT_ATOMS: atom_id res chain seq x y z
N MET A 1 -6.75 2.74 30.00
CA MET A 1 -6.19 3.39 28.78
C MET A 1 -6.38 2.48 27.59
N THR A 2 -7.01 2.98 26.57
CA THR A 2 -7.21 2.22 25.33
C THR A 2 -6.03 2.39 24.39
N ALA A 3 -5.64 1.33 23.68
CA ALA A 3 -4.63 1.42 22.64
C ALA A 3 -5.14 2.36 21.52
N PRO A 4 -4.25 3.11 20.85
CA PRO A 4 -4.64 3.93 19.71
C PRO A 4 -5.24 3.03 18.62
N GLU A 5 -6.27 3.52 17.94
CA GLU A 5 -6.83 2.81 16.80
C GLU A 5 -5.83 2.79 15.65
N PRO A 6 -5.76 1.70 14.88
CA PRO A 6 -4.94 1.66 13.67
C PRO A 6 -5.33 2.76 12.70
N LYS A 7 -4.34 3.36 12.08
CA LYS A 7 -4.57 4.33 10.99
C LYS A 7 -4.33 3.65 9.67
N HIS A 8 -5.20 3.94 8.71
CA HIS A 8 -5.16 3.34 7.39
C HIS A 8 -4.96 4.41 6.33
N PHE A 9 -4.10 4.11 5.37
CA PHE A 9 -3.82 4.99 4.24
C PHE A 9 -3.91 4.18 2.96
N ARG A 10 -4.35 4.82 1.90
CA ARG A 10 -4.46 4.21 0.58
C ARG A 10 -3.67 5.06 -0.41
N LEU A 11 -2.71 4.43 -1.08
CA LEU A 11 -1.85 5.10 -2.05
C LEU A 11 -2.08 4.51 -3.44
N TYR A 12 -2.05 5.38 -4.45
CA TYR A 12 -2.26 5.01 -5.84
C TYR A 12 -1.02 5.32 -6.67
N PHE A 13 -0.88 4.61 -7.77
CA PHE A 13 0.23 4.73 -8.69
C PHE A 13 -0.20 5.47 -9.96
N LYS A 14 0.74 6.16 -10.58
CA LYS A 14 0.53 6.75 -11.90
C LYS A 14 0.32 5.63 -12.93
N PHE A 15 -0.41 5.93 -13.99
CA PHE A 15 -0.73 4.96 -15.04
C PHE A 15 0.53 4.26 -15.57
N GLU A 16 0.50 2.93 -15.63
CA GLU A 16 1.61 2.08 -16.08
C GLU A 16 2.98 2.40 -15.43
N SER A 17 2.96 2.79 -14.14
CA SER A 17 4.16 3.24 -13.45
C SER A 17 4.23 2.66 -12.03
N ASP A 18 5.44 2.57 -11.50
CA ASP A 18 5.69 2.28 -10.08
C ASP A 18 5.77 3.56 -9.26
N ALA A 19 5.63 4.72 -9.88
CA ALA A 19 5.62 6.00 -9.19
C ALA A 19 4.25 6.30 -8.60
N LEU A 20 4.21 6.80 -7.38
CA LEU A 20 2.99 7.23 -6.72
C LEU A 20 2.42 8.48 -7.41
N THR A 21 1.09 8.62 -7.37
CA THR A 21 0.44 9.87 -7.77
C THR A 21 0.89 11.00 -6.84
N ASP A 22 0.80 12.24 -7.32
CA ASP A 22 1.16 13.40 -6.52
C ASP A 22 0.35 13.48 -5.23
N GLU A 23 -0.95 13.18 -5.29
CA GLU A 23 -1.83 13.11 -4.11
C GLU A 23 -1.37 12.05 -3.11
N SER A 24 -0.95 10.90 -3.59
CA SER A 24 -0.47 9.82 -2.73
C SER A 24 0.87 10.19 -2.09
N ASN A 25 1.76 10.86 -2.81
CA ASN A 25 3.02 11.35 -2.24
C ASN A 25 2.80 12.33 -1.08
N LEU A 26 1.73 13.12 -1.12
CA LEU A 26 1.39 14.06 -0.03
C LEU A 26 0.98 13.35 1.26
N LYS A 27 0.60 12.08 1.20
CA LYS A 27 0.25 11.27 2.37
C LYS A 27 1.46 10.72 3.11
N VAL A 28 2.64 10.70 2.49
CA VAL A 28 3.85 10.14 3.11
C VAL A 28 4.21 10.86 4.43
N PRO A 29 4.21 12.20 4.52
CA PRO A 29 4.43 12.87 5.80
C PRO A 29 3.39 12.52 6.86
N GLU A 30 2.15 12.31 6.48
CA GLU A 30 1.08 11.90 7.41
C GLU A 30 1.33 10.51 7.96
N ILE A 31 1.81 9.58 7.13
CA ILE A 31 2.18 8.23 7.56
C ILE A 31 3.34 8.30 8.54
N LEU A 32 4.37 9.08 8.23
CA LEU A 32 5.51 9.27 9.12
C LEU A 32 5.08 9.83 10.46
N ALA A 33 4.19 10.83 10.47
CA ALA A 33 3.65 11.41 11.71
C ALA A 33 2.87 10.37 12.53
N ALA A 34 2.09 9.50 11.88
CA ALA A 34 1.36 8.44 12.55
C ALA A 34 2.31 7.43 13.21
N VAL A 35 3.39 7.07 12.53
CA VAL A 35 4.40 6.15 13.07
C VAL A 35 5.11 6.75 14.27
N THR A 36 5.51 8.03 14.19
CA THR A 36 6.28 8.68 15.28
C THR A 36 5.47 8.90 16.55
N ARG A 37 4.14 8.86 16.48
CA ARG A 37 3.26 8.99 17.65
C ARG A 37 3.18 7.70 18.48
N LEU A 38 3.60 6.59 17.94
CA LEU A 38 3.49 5.29 18.60
C LEU A 38 4.80 4.93 19.30
N ALA A 39 4.68 4.35 20.49
CA ALA A 39 5.85 3.88 21.25
C ALA A 39 6.49 2.66 20.59
N VAL A 40 5.64 1.73 20.09
CA VAL A 40 6.09 0.51 19.42
C VAL A 40 5.30 0.38 18.12
N PRO A 41 5.70 1.11 17.07
CA PRO A 41 4.93 1.12 15.83
C PRO A 41 5.12 -0.15 15.01
N GLU A 42 4.07 -0.50 14.27
CA GLU A 42 4.09 -1.56 13.26
C GLU A 42 3.42 -1.02 12.02
N VAL A 43 4.06 -1.21 10.87
CA VAL A 43 3.56 -0.74 9.58
C VAL A 43 3.37 -1.94 8.67
N VAL A 44 2.15 -2.13 8.16
CA VAL A 44 1.84 -3.21 7.22
C VAL A 44 1.47 -2.58 5.89
N VAL A 45 2.13 -3.02 4.84
CA VAL A 45 1.96 -2.50 3.47
C VAL A 45 1.46 -3.63 2.59
N ILE A 46 0.26 -3.50 2.05
CA ILE A 46 -0.38 -4.54 1.24
C ILE A 46 -0.64 -4.03 -0.17
N GLY A 47 -0.05 -4.70 -1.16
CA GLY A 47 -0.25 -4.37 -2.56
C GLY A 47 -1.48 -5.06 -3.14
N HIS A 48 -2.23 -4.33 -3.96
CA HIS A 48 -3.42 -4.80 -4.64
C HIS A 48 -3.36 -4.49 -6.13
N THR A 49 -4.08 -5.27 -6.92
CA THR A 49 -4.21 -5.06 -8.37
C THR A 49 -5.67 -5.11 -8.79
N ASP A 50 -5.95 -4.72 -10.02
CA ASP A 50 -7.23 -5.05 -10.65
C ASP A 50 -7.21 -6.51 -11.16
N THR A 51 -8.26 -6.92 -11.85
CA THR A 51 -8.38 -8.30 -12.34
C THR A 51 -7.85 -8.47 -13.77
N LEU A 52 -7.30 -7.42 -14.37
CA LEU A 52 -6.74 -7.49 -15.72
C LEU A 52 -5.50 -8.37 -15.73
N GLY A 53 -5.48 -9.36 -16.61
CA GLY A 53 -4.35 -10.26 -16.77
C GLY A 53 -4.39 -11.46 -15.84
N ASP A 54 -3.24 -12.12 -15.72
CA ASP A 54 -3.10 -13.37 -14.97
C ASP A 54 -3.07 -13.13 -13.46
N ARG A 55 -3.81 -13.94 -12.70
CA ARG A 55 -3.90 -13.84 -11.25
C ARG A 55 -2.54 -13.96 -10.55
N LYS A 56 -1.73 -14.91 -10.99
CA LYS A 56 -0.40 -15.14 -10.42
C LYS A 56 0.54 -13.96 -10.68
N ALA A 57 0.50 -13.41 -11.90
CA ALA A 57 1.26 -12.22 -12.25
C ALA A 57 0.79 -11.01 -11.46
N ASN A 58 -0.51 -10.89 -11.21
CA ASN A 58 -1.08 -9.80 -10.40
C ASN A 58 -0.63 -9.88 -8.96
N LYS A 59 -0.52 -11.08 -8.39
CA LYS A 59 0.02 -11.22 -7.03
C LYS A 59 1.46 -10.74 -6.95
N ALA A 60 2.28 -11.08 -7.93
CA ALA A 60 3.67 -10.62 -8.02
C ALA A 60 3.74 -9.11 -8.21
N LEU A 61 2.87 -8.54 -9.05
CA LEU A 61 2.80 -7.09 -9.27
C LEU A 61 2.39 -6.34 -8.00
N GLY A 62 1.42 -6.88 -7.25
CA GLY A 62 1.02 -6.30 -5.97
C GLY A 62 2.17 -6.27 -4.98
N LEU A 63 2.96 -7.33 -4.91
CA LEU A 63 4.15 -7.38 -4.05
C LEU A 63 5.18 -6.34 -4.49
N LYS A 64 5.43 -6.21 -5.77
CA LYS A 64 6.36 -5.21 -6.32
C LYS A 64 5.94 -3.80 -5.93
N ARG A 65 4.64 -3.50 -6.02
CA ARG A 65 4.11 -2.20 -5.60
C ARG A 65 4.27 -1.98 -4.10
N ALA A 66 4.01 -3.00 -3.28
CA ALA A 66 4.20 -2.91 -1.83
C ALA A 66 5.67 -2.66 -1.48
N MET A 67 6.59 -3.34 -2.14
CA MET A 67 8.03 -3.13 -1.94
C MET A 67 8.48 -1.73 -2.36
N SER A 68 7.93 -1.20 -3.45
CA SER A 68 8.19 0.16 -3.90
C SER A 68 7.75 1.18 -2.84
N VAL A 69 6.57 1.01 -2.26
CA VAL A 69 6.07 1.88 -1.20
C VAL A 69 6.92 1.75 0.06
N LYS A 70 7.34 0.53 0.43
CA LYS A 70 8.27 0.36 1.54
C LYS A 70 9.54 1.20 1.34
N GLY A 71 10.10 1.19 0.12
CA GLY A 71 11.27 2.01 -0.21
C GLY A 71 11.02 3.50 0.02
N VAL A 72 9.86 4.00 -0.39
CA VAL A 72 9.46 5.39 -0.17
C VAL A 72 9.38 5.73 1.32
N LEU A 73 8.80 4.84 2.12
CA LEU A 73 8.66 5.04 3.57
C LEU A 73 10.02 4.99 4.27
N VAL A 74 10.91 4.10 3.86
CA VAL A 74 12.27 4.02 4.39
C VAL A 74 13.04 5.30 4.08
N ASP A 75 12.94 5.80 2.85
CA ASP A 75 13.58 7.07 2.44
C ASP A 75 13.03 8.26 3.24
N ALA A 76 11.77 8.18 3.65
CA ALA A 76 11.15 9.22 4.49
C ALA A 76 11.57 9.15 5.96
N GLY A 77 12.27 8.09 6.38
CA GLY A 77 12.79 7.98 7.74
C GLY A 77 12.20 6.87 8.61
N ILE A 78 11.36 5.99 8.05
CA ILE A 78 10.81 4.86 8.79
C ILE A 78 11.79 3.68 8.73
N ALA A 79 12.13 3.11 9.89
CA ALA A 79 13.04 1.98 9.97
C ALA A 79 12.48 0.77 9.20
N PRO A 80 13.28 0.11 8.34
CA PRO A 80 12.80 -1.03 7.55
C PRO A 80 12.24 -2.17 8.39
N ALA A 81 12.81 -2.40 9.57
CA ALA A 81 12.38 -3.47 10.47
C ALA A 81 10.94 -3.30 10.98
N LEU A 82 10.38 -2.09 10.90
CA LEU A 82 9.01 -1.81 11.32
C LEU A 82 7.99 -2.11 10.23
N ILE A 83 8.44 -2.39 8.99
CA ILE A 83 7.58 -2.47 7.82
C ILE A 83 7.48 -3.90 7.33
N GLU A 84 6.26 -4.47 7.37
CA GLU A 84 5.93 -5.72 6.71
C GLU A 84 5.26 -5.45 5.37
N VAL A 85 5.57 -6.25 4.36
CA VAL A 85 4.95 -6.17 3.05
C VAL A 85 4.24 -7.47 2.71
N ALA A 86 3.13 -7.34 2.01
CA ALA A 86 2.38 -8.48 1.49
C ALA A 86 1.67 -8.08 0.20
N SER A 87 1.16 -9.06 -0.51
CA SER A 87 0.34 -8.83 -1.69
C SER A 87 -0.92 -9.66 -1.62
N HIS A 88 -2.07 -9.03 -1.87
CA HIS A 88 -3.32 -9.71 -2.12
C HIS A 88 -3.59 -9.86 -3.62
N GLY A 89 -2.79 -9.21 -4.49
CA GLY A 89 -3.03 -9.22 -5.92
C GLY A 89 -4.44 -8.75 -6.22
N GLU A 90 -5.21 -9.56 -6.94
CA GLU A 90 -6.61 -9.28 -7.27
C GLU A 90 -7.62 -9.90 -6.29
N ALA A 91 -7.15 -10.52 -5.20
CA ALA A 91 -8.02 -11.27 -4.28
C ALA A 91 -8.92 -10.39 -3.39
N ASP A 92 -8.58 -9.11 -3.23
CA ASP A 92 -9.31 -8.20 -2.36
C ASP A 92 -9.59 -6.89 -3.09
N LEU A 93 -10.67 -6.86 -3.86
CA LEU A 93 -11.03 -5.72 -4.69
C LEU A 93 -11.70 -4.62 -3.87
N LEU A 94 -11.29 -3.37 -4.07
CA LEU A 94 -11.99 -2.21 -3.55
C LEU A 94 -13.30 -2.00 -4.32
N VAL A 95 -13.23 -2.19 -5.63
CA VAL A 95 -14.37 -2.08 -6.53
C VAL A 95 -14.57 -3.45 -7.18
N LYS A 96 -15.69 -4.09 -6.96
CA LYS A 96 -15.99 -5.39 -7.56
C LYS A 96 -16.10 -5.25 -9.08
N THR A 97 -15.40 -6.11 -9.80
CA THR A 97 -15.42 -6.17 -11.25
C THR A 97 -15.55 -7.62 -11.70
N ARG A 98 -15.85 -7.79 -12.98
CA ARG A 98 -15.71 -9.08 -13.64
C ARG A 98 -14.23 -9.43 -13.75
N ASN A 99 -13.92 -10.69 -14.02
CA ASN A 99 -12.55 -11.10 -14.30
C ASN A 99 -12.00 -10.35 -15.52
N ASN A 100 -10.70 -10.20 -15.57
CA ASN A 100 -9.97 -9.58 -16.66
C ASN A 100 -10.44 -8.15 -17.01
N THR A 101 -10.69 -7.35 -15.96
CA THR A 101 -11.19 -5.98 -16.07
C THR A 101 -10.18 -4.99 -15.51
N ALA A 102 -9.85 -3.96 -16.29
CA ALA A 102 -9.04 -2.86 -15.82
C ALA A 102 -9.87 -1.95 -14.92
N GLU A 103 -9.38 -1.68 -13.71
CA GLU A 103 -10.03 -0.77 -12.77
C GLU A 103 -8.94 -0.04 -11.95
N PRO A 104 -8.67 1.24 -12.25
CA PRO A 104 -7.62 2.00 -11.56
C PRO A 104 -7.76 2.04 -10.03
N ARG A 105 -8.99 2.05 -9.52
CA ARG A 105 -9.25 2.11 -8.08
C ARG A 105 -8.82 0.83 -7.34
N ASN A 106 -8.64 -0.27 -8.07
CA ASN A 106 -8.14 -1.52 -7.48
C ASN A 106 -6.61 -1.59 -7.50
N ARG A 107 -5.95 -0.74 -8.26
CA ARG A 107 -4.49 -0.68 -8.38
C ARG A 107 -3.90 0.23 -7.30
N ARG A 108 -3.83 -0.29 -6.09
CA ARG A 108 -3.47 0.48 -4.91
C ARG A 108 -2.56 -0.28 -3.97
N VAL A 109 -1.97 0.46 -3.04
CA VAL A 109 -1.30 -0.09 -1.87
C VAL A 109 -2.03 0.43 -0.65
N GLU A 110 -2.38 -0.45 0.28
CA GLU A 110 -3.00 -0.07 1.54
C GLU A 110 -1.97 -0.21 2.67
N ILE A 111 -1.91 0.79 3.53
CA ILE A 111 -0.97 0.88 4.64
C ILE A 111 -1.75 0.96 5.93
N SER A 112 -1.41 0.08 6.88
CA SER A 112 -1.92 0.15 8.26
C SER A 112 -0.78 0.49 9.19
N VAL A 113 -1.00 1.49 10.05
CA VAL A 113 -0.06 1.90 11.10
C VAL A 113 -0.72 1.63 12.44
N ARG A 114 -0.11 0.77 13.24
CA ARG A 114 -0.67 0.35 14.54
C ARG A 114 0.40 0.07 15.60
#